data_7a9631ed57d3244845d5d91ce3458be8
#
_entry.id   7a9631ed57d3244845d5d91ce3458be8
#
_cell.length_a   1.000
_cell.length_b   1.000
_cell.length_c   1.000
_cell.angle_alpha   90.00
_cell.angle_beta   90.00
_cell.angle_gamma   90.00
#
_symmetry.space_group_name_H-M   'P 1'
#
loop_
_entity.id
_entity.type
_entity.pdbx_description
1 polymer ?
#
loop_
_entity_poly.entity_id
_entity_poly.type
_entity_poly.pdbx_seq_one_letter_code
_entity_poly.pdbx_strand_id
1 'polypeptide(L)'
;MCFPQALTIMKYTISFPIWCIHDTPGDGAYHDLDAVVRESAERGFNCLRVDDGAGLIDFSVNPPNGVVPIHEPYPGFTRNIRQSWCVGNGGDCDLVARLLELFKAAKKYGVHIILSSWYYLHTYWYCGDNAINERLHAIPDHEKFQYFAEQLSHIIDLLRQHGYVEQIAFAEILNEADGLKFVGNFGNSNHVSREERQRFGKDHDEAIAWLRKRHPDVLFAYDTYTTGGTDLDLFPHNLQVWNCHCYYLWEIYSLFEGHLLWGGVDVEDPKENSQAAPYLLNPHRPLADIYASRNGRMFAEDGWYRRIWLYSQLDPAKIGELEAKFIRQFEKDYGRYQQKIVDVLDGVVAFRDAHCPGVPLVMAEGCTFCASNFLQWEEKCDKYWELLQFAADQFKAHGFMGAAIRTCSGREDPSWNVRKDDYIRIHRSMLES
;
A
#
# COMPACT_ATOMS: atom_id res chain seq x y z
N MET A 1 -9.05 -30.44 -3.82
CA MET A 1 -9.99 -30.53 -2.68
C MET A 1 -11.03 -29.44 -2.91
N CYS A 2 -12.31 -29.84 -3.07
CA CYS A 2 -13.39 -28.84 -3.20
C CYS A 2 -13.61 -28.19 -1.82
N PHE A 3 -13.29 -26.91 -1.69
CA PHE A 3 -13.79 -26.12 -0.57
C PHE A 3 -15.31 -25.96 -0.75
N PRO A 4 -16.12 -26.15 0.30
CA PRO A 4 -17.54 -25.87 0.20
C PRO A 4 -17.71 -24.37 -0.13
N GLN A 5 -18.61 -24.06 -1.07
CA GLN A 5 -19.08 -22.70 -1.35
C GLN A 5 -19.85 -22.17 -0.10
N ALA A 6 -19.13 -21.89 0.96
CA ALA A 6 -19.66 -21.07 2.03
C ALA A 6 -19.59 -19.61 1.55
N LEU A 7 -20.70 -18.92 1.55
CA LEU A 7 -20.75 -17.47 1.40
C LEU A 7 -19.59 -16.86 2.20
N THR A 8 -18.63 -16.27 1.50
CA THR A 8 -17.48 -15.64 2.14
C THR A 8 -18.02 -14.40 2.85
N ILE A 9 -18.11 -14.47 4.17
CA ILE A 9 -18.55 -13.33 4.98
C ILE A 9 -17.38 -12.35 5.04
N MET A 10 -17.63 -11.06 4.82
CA MET A 10 -16.64 -10.01 5.03
C MET A 10 -16.10 -10.10 6.46
N LYS A 11 -14.78 -10.26 6.59
CA LYS A 11 -14.11 -10.41 7.88
C LYS A 11 -13.26 -9.21 8.26
N TYR A 12 -12.73 -8.51 7.25
CA TYR A 12 -11.73 -7.46 7.46
C TYR A 12 -12.14 -6.14 6.83
N THR A 13 -12.08 -5.11 7.66
CA THR A 13 -12.07 -3.70 7.26
C THR A 13 -10.65 -3.21 7.46
N ILE A 14 -9.98 -2.84 6.36
CA ILE A 14 -8.53 -2.72 6.33
C ILE A 14 -8.11 -1.25 6.31
N SER A 15 -7.28 -0.85 7.29
CA SER A 15 -6.51 0.39 7.29
C SER A 15 -5.09 0.12 6.77
N PHE A 16 -4.46 1.15 6.23
CA PHE A 16 -3.21 1.02 5.50
C PHE A 16 -2.08 1.91 6.06
N PRO A 17 -1.67 1.77 7.33
CA PRO A 17 -0.53 2.46 7.91
C PRO A 17 0.78 1.74 7.57
N ILE A 18 1.05 1.58 6.28
CA ILE A 18 2.08 0.69 5.70
C ILE A 18 3.46 0.81 6.38
N TRP A 19 3.90 2.04 6.69
CA TRP A 19 5.22 2.31 7.25
C TRP A 19 5.23 2.54 8.77
N CYS A 20 4.19 2.16 9.48
CA CYS A 20 4.05 2.51 10.89
C CYS A 20 5.18 1.98 11.79
N ILE A 21 5.80 0.85 11.44
CA ILE A 21 6.95 0.32 12.20
C ILE A 21 8.27 1.02 11.87
N HIS A 22 8.34 1.75 10.75
CA HIS A 22 9.53 2.50 10.33
C HIS A 22 9.57 3.93 10.89
N ASP A 23 8.52 4.35 11.61
CA ASP A 23 8.46 5.69 12.17
C ASP A 23 9.33 5.80 13.42
N THR A 24 10.21 6.78 13.41
CA THR A 24 11.10 6.99 14.54
C THR A 24 10.37 7.55 15.75
N PRO A 25 10.70 7.12 16.98
CA PRO A 25 10.04 7.59 18.18
C PRO A 25 10.09 9.12 18.32
N GLY A 26 8.93 9.70 18.56
CA GLY A 26 8.78 11.08 19.04
C GLY A 26 8.33 12.11 18.01
N ASP A 27 8.31 11.83 16.70
CA ASP A 27 8.07 12.89 15.71
C ASP A 27 7.12 12.54 14.56
N GLY A 28 6.93 11.27 14.20
CA GLY A 28 6.07 10.87 13.11
C GLY A 28 4.61 10.63 13.50
N ALA A 29 3.75 10.48 12.52
CA ALA A 29 2.33 10.19 12.73
C ALA A 29 2.10 8.85 13.44
N TYR A 30 3.06 7.94 13.31
CA TYR A 30 2.99 6.58 13.81
C TYR A 30 3.92 6.30 15.00
N HIS A 31 4.53 7.32 15.62
CA HIS A 31 5.44 7.12 16.75
C HIS A 31 4.80 6.36 17.91
N ASP A 32 3.50 6.55 18.16
CA ASP A 32 2.69 5.86 19.19
C ASP A 32 1.82 4.79 18.52
N LEU A 33 2.31 3.55 18.45
CA LEU A 33 1.63 2.44 17.81
C LEU A 33 0.39 1.96 18.60
N ASP A 34 0.36 2.13 19.93
CA ASP A 34 -0.85 1.84 20.71
C ASP A 34 -2.00 2.76 20.29
N ALA A 35 -1.70 4.05 20.12
CA ALA A 35 -2.68 5.02 19.63
C ALA A 35 -3.09 4.76 18.17
N VAL A 36 -2.17 4.37 17.29
CA VAL A 36 -2.47 4.02 15.90
C VAL A 36 -3.49 2.89 15.82
N VAL A 37 -3.26 1.79 16.54
CA VAL A 37 -4.16 0.64 16.54
C VAL A 37 -5.49 0.97 17.22
N ARG A 38 -5.46 1.65 18.36
CA ARG A 38 -6.67 2.08 19.08
C ARG A 38 -7.56 2.96 18.22
N GLU A 39 -7.00 3.98 17.59
CA GLU A 39 -7.77 4.92 16.75
C GLU A 39 -8.32 4.26 15.50
N SER A 40 -7.61 3.28 14.94
CA SER A 40 -8.10 2.46 13.84
C SER A 40 -9.32 1.63 14.29
N ALA A 41 -9.22 0.95 15.43
CA ALA A 41 -10.33 0.19 16.00
C ALA A 41 -11.56 1.08 16.31
N GLU A 42 -11.35 2.27 16.86
CA GLU A 42 -12.42 3.26 17.11
C GLU A 42 -13.16 3.70 15.84
N ARG A 43 -12.50 3.62 14.66
CA ARG A 43 -13.09 3.93 13.35
C ARG A 43 -13.66 2.71 12.64
N GLY A 44 -13.71 1.57 13.34
CA GLY A 44 -14.28 0.33 12.83
C GLY A 44 -13.34 -0.49 11.97
N PHE A 45 -12.06 -0.14 11.89
CA PHE A 45 -11.06 -1.01 11.29
C PHE A 45 -10.74 -2.16 12.26
N ASN A 46 -10.71 -3.38 11.75
CA ASN A 46 -10.30 -4.56 12.49
C ASN A 46 -9.07 -5.25 11.89
N CYS A 47 -8.47 -4.63 10.88
CA CYS A 47 -7.26 -5.13 10.24
C CYS A 47 -6.38 -3.97 9.77
N LEU A 48 -5.05 -4.11 9.92
CA LEU A 48 -4.06 -3.17 9.38
C LEU A 48 -3.16 -3.90 8.39
N ARG A 49 -2.79 -3.25 7.29
CA ARG A 49 -1.77 -3.75 6.36
C ARG A 49 -0.49 -2.95 6.54
N VAL A 50 0.61 -3.64 6.80
CA VAL A 50 1.88 -3.02 7.17
C VAL A 50 3.06 -3.66 6.44
N ASP A 51 4.09 -2.87 6.19
CA ASP A 51 5.41 -3.40 5.81
C ASP A 51 6.02 -4.10 7.02
N ASP A 52 6.53 -5.32 6.81
CA ASP A 52 7.04 -6.17 7.87
C ASP A 52 8.53 -5.98 8.19
N GLY A 53 9.22 -5.14 7.41
CA GLY A 53 10.65 -4.89 7.53
C GLY A 53 11.51 -6.05 7.04
N ALA A 54 10.97 -6.98 6.24
CA ALA A 54 11.71 -8.11 5.72
C ALA A 54 12.97 -7.66 4.97
N GLY A 55 14.10 -8.31 5.30
CA GLY A 55 15.40 -7.98 4.74
C GLY A 55 16.14 -6.83 5.44
N LEU A 56 15.47 -6.01 6.26
CA LEU A 56 16.10 -4.99 7.09
C LEU A 56 16.55 -5.54 8.45
N ILE A 57 15.78 -6.47 9.02
CA ILE A 57 16.11 -7.11 10.30
C ILE A 57 17.17 -8.18 10.08
N ASP A 58 18.22 -8.17 10.89
CA ASP A 58 19.25 -9.20 10.88
C ASP A 58 18.90 -10.33 11.85
N PHE A 59 18.42 -11.44 11.31
CA PHE A 59 18.09 -12.65 12.05
C PHE A 59 19.29 -13.62 12.20
N SER A 60 20.47 -13.28 11.70
CA SER A 60 21.67 -14.11 11.86
C SER A 60 22.27 -14.04 13.27
N VAL A 61 21.86 -13.04 14.06
CA VAL A 61 22.28 -12.83 15.44
C VAL A 61 21.13 -13.11 16.42
N ASN A 62 21.48 -13.38 17.69
CA ASN A 62 20.48 -13.64 18.73
C ASN A 62 20.76 -12.76 19.96
N PRO A 63 19.84 -11.87 20.38
CA PRO A 63 18.53 -11.58 19.74
C PRO A 63 18.67 -10.96 18.35
N PRO A 64 17.67 -11.03 17.49
CA PRO A 64 17.68 -10.39 16.19
C PRO A 64 17.98 -8.89 16.29
N ASN A 65 18.80 -8.37 15.39
CA ASN A 65 19.10 -6.95 15.32
C ASN A 65 18.16 -6.26 14.32
N GLY A 66 17.25 -5.45 14.83
CA GLY A 66 16.32 -4.65 14.04
C GLY A 66 16.66 -3.17 13.97
N VAL A 67 17.80 -2.74 14.54
CA VAL A 67 18.18 -1.33 14.53
C VAL A 67 18.70 -0.94 13.16
N VAL A 68 17.91 -0.08 12.48
CA VAL A 68 18.18 0.40 11.12
C VAL A 68 18.16 1.91 11.12
N PRO A 69 19.16 2.58 10.53
CA PRO A 69 19.08 4.02 10.30
C PRO A 69 18.02 4.32 9.25
N ILE A 70 17.03 5.13 9.62
CA ILE A 70 15.95 5.55 8.73
C ILE A 70 16.22 6.98 8.26
N HIS A 71 16.14 7.22 6.97
CA HIS A 71 16.19 8.56 6.42
C HIS A 71 14.82 9.23 6.44
N GLU A 72 14.81 10.54 6.55
CA GLU A 72 13.64 11.33 6.18
C GLU A 72 13.35 11.12 4.69
N PRO A 73 12.21 10.48 4.32
CA PRO A 73 11.99 10.10 2.93
C PRO A 73 11.80 11.30 2.00
N TYR A 74 11.25 12.39 2.51
CA TYR A 74 10.96 13.61 1.75
C TYR A 74 11.43 14.85 2.51
N PRO A 75 12.71 15.21 2.46
CA PRO A 75 13.23 16.36 3.21
C PRO A 75 12.42 17.62 2.95
N GLY A 76 11.85 18.18 4.02
CA GLY A 76 10.99 19.36 3.97
C GLY A 76 9.54 19.12 3.56
N PHE A 77 9.13 17.87 3.27
CA PHE A 77 7.76 17.55 2.87
C PHE A 77 7.08 16.51 3.75
N THR A 78 7.79 15.85 4.64
CA THR A 78 7.37 14.68 5.43
C THR A 78 6.04 14.88 6.16
N ARG A 79 5.75 16.07 6.63
CA ARG A 79 4.54 16.38 7.40
C ARG A 79 3.33 16.77 6.54
N ASN A 80 3.51 16.85 5.22
CA ASN A 80 2.50 17.35 4.29
C ASN A 80 2.05 16.29 3.29
N ILE A 81 2.33 15.01 3.55
CA ILE A 81 2.06 13.93 2.63
C ILE A 81 0.94 13.08 3.19
N ARG A 82 -0.17 13.03 2.47
CA ARG A 82 -1.33 12.21 2.77
C ARG A 82 -1.11 10.74 2.53
N GLN A 83 0.06 10.33 2.19
CA GLN A 83 0.35 8.94 2.01
C GLN A 83 0.97 8.38 3.25
N SER A 84 0.75 7.10 3.44
CA SER A 84 1.33 6.28 4.49
C SER A 84 2.87 6.33 4.58
N TRP A 85 3.50 7.27 3.91
CA TRP A 85 4.94 7.53 3.85
C TRP A 85 5.40 8.55 4.90
N CYS A 86 4.53 8.93 5.81
CA CYS A 86 4.85 9.87 6.88
C CYS A 86 5.61 9.17 7.99
N VAL A 87 6.83 8.73 7.72
CA VAL A 87 7.79 8.44 8.77
C VAL A 87 8.44 9.75 9.21
N GLY A 88 8.81 9.85 10.49
CA GLY A 88 9.32 11.08 11.08
C GLY A 88 10.63 11.60 10.45
N ASN A 89 11.37 12.40 11.20
CA ASN A 89 12.57 13.11 10.69
C ASN A 89 13.79 12.19 10.45
N GLY A 90 13.61 10.88 10.57
CA GLY A 90 14.71 9.92 10.46
C GLY A 90 15.41 9.66 11.81
N GLY A 91 16.46 8.84 11.77
CA GLY A 91 17.19 8.37 12.94
C GLY A 91 17.20 6.86 13.05
N ASP A 92 17.79 6.31 14.11
CA ASP A 92 17.80 4.88 14.32
C ASP A 92 16.42 4.38 14.77
N CYS A 93 15.94 3.35 14.08
CA CYS A 93 14.67 2.71 14.36
C CYS A 93 14.89 1.23 14.66
N ASP A 94 14.43 0.75 15.80
CA ASP A 94 14.41 -0.67 16.13
C ASP A 94 13.13 -1.33 15.60
N LEU A 95 13.22 -1.89 14.40
CA LEU A 95 12.09 -2.53 13.73
C LEU A 95 11.55 -3.74 14.49
N VAL A 96 12.40 -4.49 15.21
CA VAL A 96 11.97 -5.61 16.04
C VAL A 96 11.09 -5.12 17.18
N ALA A 97 11.58 -4.11 17.93
CA ALA A 97 10.81 -3.54 19.03
C ALA A 97 9.48 -2.92 18.53
N ARG A 98 9.51 -2.20 17.42
CA ARG A 98 8.33 -1.58 16.80
C ARG A 98 7.32 -2.61 16.33
N LEU A 99 7.76 -3.69 15.69
CA LEU A 99 6.88 -4.78 15.26
C LEU A 99 6.19 -5.46 16.46
N LEU A 100 6.94 -5.75 17.52
CA LEU A 100 6.38 -6.34 18.73
C LEU A 100 5.41 -5.38 19.45
N GLU A 101 5.68 -4.09 19.48
CA GLU A 101 4.78 -3.05 20.01
C GLU A 101 3.47 -3.00 19.23
N LEU A 102 3.54 -3.02 17.87
CA LEU A 102 2.37 -3.05 17.00
C LEU A 102 1.50 -4.27 17.28
N PHE A 103 2.09 -5.47 17.34
CA PHE A 103 1.34 -6.70 17.58
C PHE A 103 0.77 -6.80 19.00
N LYS A 104 1.48 -6.24 19.99
CA LYS A 104 0.95 -6.09 21.35
C LYS A 104 -0.30 -5.21 21.37
N ALA A 105 -0.27 -4.09 20.67
CA ALA A 105 -1.44 -3.20 20.53
C ALA A 105 -2.56 -3.89 19.75
N ALA A 106 -2.23 -4.58 18.65
CA ALA A 106 -3.20 -5.34 17.85
C ALA A 106 -3.94 -6.38 18.71
N LYS A 107 -3.23 -7.16 19.52
CA LYS A 107 -3.83 -8.11 20.47
C LYS A 107 -4.71 -7.42 21.50
N LYS A 108 -4.27 -6.27 22.04
CA LYS A 108 -5.01 -5.49 23.05
C LYS A 108 -6.36 -4.98 22.52
N TYR A 109 -6.42 -4.57 21.25
CA TYR A 109 -7.61 -3.98 20.64
C TYR A 109 -8.40 -4.94 19.74
N GLY A 110 -7.98 -6.20 19.62
CA GLY A 110 -8.66 -7.20 18.77
C GLY A 110 -8.52 -6.91 17.28
N VAL A 111 -7.40 -6.33 16.87
CA VAL A 111 -7.09 -5.99 15.48
C VAL A 111 -6.15 -7.04 14.89
N HIS A 112 -6.35 -7.39 13.63
CA HIS A 112 -5.44 -8.28 12.89
C HIS A 112 -4.45 -7.48 12.05
N ILE A 113 -3.37 -8.15 11.64
CA ILE A 113 -2.30 -7.54 10.82
C ILE A 113 -2.10 -8.36 9.56
N ILE A 114 -2.07 -7.69 8.42
CA ILE A 114 -1.56 -8.23 7.15
C ILE A 114 -0.09 -7.85 7.08
N LEU A 115 0.79 -8.85 7.00
CA LEU A 115 2.22 -8.66 6.79
C LEU A 115 2.52 -8.69 5.30
N SER A 116 3.25 -7.70 4.81
CA SER A 116 3.69 -7.63 3.42
C SER A 116 5.05 -6.95 3.34
N SER A 117 5.84 -7.21 2.31
CA SER A 117 7.13 -6.55 2.13
C SER A 117 7.13 -5.61 0.93
N TRP A 118 7.54 -4.38 1.19
CA TRP A 118 7.86 -3.39 0.14
C TRP A 118 9.36 -3.16 0.04
N TYR A 119 10.19 -4.22 0.12
CA TYR A 119 11.64 -4.08 0.19
C TYR A 119 12.22 -3.16 -0.90
N TYR A 120 11.64 -3.18 -2.09
CA TYR A 120 12.05 -2.34 -3.22
C TYR A 120 11.77 -0.85 -2.99
N LEU A 121 10.87 -0.51 -2.06
CA LEU A 121 10.61 0.86 -1.63
C LEU A 121 11.43 1.20 -0.39
N HIS A 122 11.34 0.42 0.70
CA HIS A 122 11.99 0.78 1.95
C HIS A 122 13.52 0.84 1.83
N THR A 123 14.13 0.01 1.00
CA THR A 123 15.58 0.05 0.78
C THR A 123 16.06 1.32 0.08
N TYR A 124 15.25 1.92 -0.77
CA TYR A 124 15.61 3.16 -1.46
C TYR A 124 15.18 4.41 -0.72
N TRP A 125 14.06 4.33 0.00
CA TRP A 125 13.41 5.49 0.58
C TRP A 125 13.78 5.75 2.02
N TYR A 126 13.83 4.70 2.82
CA TYR A 126 13.96 4.80 4.26
C TYR A 126 15.29 4.33 4.78
N CYS A 127 15.81 3.22 4.24
CA CYS A 127 17.03 2.63 4.78
C CYS A 127 18.24 3.51 4.49
N GLY A 128 18.80 4.07 5.56
CA GLY A 128 20.02 4.87 5.51
C GLY A 128 21.31 4.06 5.42
N ASP A 129 21.22 2.74 5.55
CA ASP A 129 22.36 1.86 5.47
C ASP A 129 22.58 1.34 4.04
N ASN A 130 23.61 1.88 3.38
CA ASN A 130 23.98 1.44 2.04
C ASN A 130 24.39 -0.03 1.98
N ALA A 131 24.99 -0.61 3.04
CA ALA A 131 25.41 -2.01 3.04
C ALA A 131 24.18 -2.95 3.01
N ILE A 132 23.12 -2.61 3.73
CA ILE A 132 21.82 -3.32 3.65
C ILE A 132 21.28 -3.23 2.23
N ASN A 133 21.22 -2.03 1.64
CA ASN A 133 20.71 -1.80 0.30
C ASN A 133 21.49 -2.61 -0.75
N GLU A 134 22.83 -2.55 -0.70
CA GLU A 134 23.71 -3.29 -1.61
C GLU A 134 23.52 -4.80 -1.46
N ARG A 135 23.42 -5.31 -0.23
CA ARG A 135 23.18 -6.73 0.03
C ARG A 135 21.86 -7.20 -0.58
N LEU A 136 20.76 -6.48 -0.38
CA LEU A 136 19.44 -6.88 -0.89
C LEU A 136 19.38 -6.79 -2.42
N HIS A 137 20.04 -5.81 -3.02
CA HIS A 137 20.10 -5.69 -4.47
C HIS A 137 21.03 -6.72 -5.13
N ALA A 138 22.03 -7.22 -4.41
CA ALA A 138 22.92 -8.27 -4.89
C ALA A 138 22.29 -9.66 -4.92
N ILE A 139 21.14 -9.87 -4.28
CA ILE A 139 20.42 -11.16 -4.31
C ILE A 139 20.00 -11.46 -5.76
N PRO A 140 20.39 -12.61 -6.33
CA PRO A 140 19.96 -13.01 -7.65
C PRO A 140 18.43 -13.05 -7.77
N ASP A 141 17.89 -12.60 -8.91
CA ASP A 141 16.44 -12.48 -9.08
C ASP A 141 15.68 -13.80 -8.82
N HIS A 142 16.27 -14.94 -9.20
CA HIS A 142 15.67 -16.26 -8.99
C HIS A 142 15.71 -16.73 -7.52
N GLU A 143 16.47 -16.07 -6.64
CA GLU A 143 16.59 -16.40 -5.22
C GLU A 143 15.73 -15.46 -4.35
N LYS A 144 15.28 -14.33 -4.89
CA LYS A 144 14.60 -13.28 -4.11
C LYS A 144 13.34 -13.77 -3.40
N PHE A 145 12.48 -14.51 -4.08
CA PHE A 145 11.25 -15.01 -3.45
C PHE A 145 11.54 -15.93 -2.27
N GLN A 146 12.51 -16.84 -2.44
CA GLN A 146 12.90 -17.75 -1.36
C GLN A 146 13.55 -16.96 -0.21
N TYR A 147 14.45 -16.02 -0.51
CA TYR A 147 15.07 -15.18 0.50
C TYR A 147 14.03 -14.41 1.32
N PHE A 148 13.09 -13.72 0.69
CA PHE A 148 12.07 -12.96 1.41
C PHE A 148 11.05 -13.87 2.13
N ALA A 149 10.79 -15.06 1.61
CA ALA A 149 10.02 -16.07 2.33
C ALA A 149 10.73 -16.53 3.62
N GLU A 150 12.05 -16.68 3.59
CA GLU A 150 12.85 -17.00 4.78
C GLU A 150 12.82 -15.85 5.80
N GLN A 151 12.95 -14.60 5.34
CA GLN A 151 12.84 -13.43 6.22
C GLN A 151 11.44 -13.35 6.87
N LEU A 152 10.38 -13.51 6.09
CA LEU A 152 9.00 -13.57 6.59
C LEU A 152 8.79 -14.71 7.57
N SER A 153 9.39 -15.87 7.32
CA SER A 153 9.36 -17.01 8.25
C SER A 153 9.99 -16.67 9.59
N HIS A 154 11.12 -15.97 9.61
CA HIS A 154 11.76 -15.52 10.86
C HIS A 154 10.89 -14.53 11.61
N ILE A 155 10.21 -13.61 10.91
CA ILE A 155 9.25 -12.67 11.49
C ILE A 155 8.09 -13.43 12.14
N ILE A 156 7.50 -14.41 11.45
CA ILE A 156 6.41 -15.22 11.97
C ILE A 156 6.87 -16.02 13.21
N ASP A 157 8.08 -16.60 13.19
CA ASP A 157 8.64 -17.31 14.34
C ASP A 157 8.88 -16.37 15.53
N LEU A 158 9.35 -15.15 15.32
CA LEU A 158 9.48 -14.11 16.34
C LEU A 158 8.12 -13.78 16.97
N LEU A 159 7.10 -13.52 16.13
CA LEU A 159 5.75 -13.23 16.60
C LEU A 159 5.14 -14.40 17.37
N ARG A 160 5.39 -15.63 16.94
CA ARG A 160 4.94 -16.86 17.64
C ARG A 160 5.59 -16.99 19.01
N GLN A 161 6.89 -16.73 19.14
CA GLN A 161 7.60 -16.74 20.43
C GLN A 161 6.99 -15.75 21.44
N HIS A 162 6.45 -14.63 20.95
CA HIS A 162 5.78 -13.62 21.78
C HIS A 162 4.27 -13.83 21.92
N GLY A 163 3.69 -14.88 21.34
CA GLY A 163 2.27 -15.22 21.43
C GLY A 163 1.37 -14.29 20.62
N TYR A 164 1.84 -13.83 19.45
CA TYR A 164 1.14 -12.87 18.57
C TYR A 164 0.74 -13.45 17.20
N VAL A 165 1.03 -14.73 16.92
CA VAL A 165 0.74 -15.33 15.61
C VAL A 165 -0.74 -15.28 15.23
N GLU A 166 -1.64 -15.36 16.22
CA GLU A 166 -3.10 -15.30 16.02
C GLU A 166 -3.59 -13.93 15.51
N GLN A 167 -2.78 -12.88 15.66
CA GLN A 167 -3.07 -11.56 15.12
C GLN A 167 -2.72 -11.42 13.64
N ILE A 168 -2.03 -12.38 13.03
CA ILE A 168 -1.75 -12.38 11.60
C ILE A 168 -3.03 -12.74 10.84
N ALA A 169 -3.57 -11.83 10.05
CA ALA A 169 -4.71 -12.08 9.16
C ALA A 169 -4.29 -13.01 8.02
N PHE A 170 -3.23 -12.66 7.35
CA PHE A 170 -2.47 -13.40 6.35
C PHE A 170 -1.13 -12.69 6.10
N ALA A 171 -0.24 -13.34 5.36
CA ALA A 171 1.07 -12.79 5.04
C ALA A 171 1.37 -12.90 3.53
N GLU A 172 2.08 -11.92 3.00
CA GLU A 172 2.50 -11.79 1.61
C GLU A 172 4.02 -11.69 1.56
N ILE A 173 4.65 -12.42 0.64
CA ILE A 173 6.12 -12.36 0.49
C ILE A 173 6.53 -10.99 -0.04
N LEU A 174 5.73 -10.42 -0.97
CA LEU A 174 6.05 -9.21 -1.67
C LEU A 174 4.79 -8.48 -2.13
N ASN A 175 4.75 -7.17 -1.92
CA ASN A 175 3.72 -6.30 -2.46
C ASN A 175 3.81 -6.20 -3.99
N GLU A 176 2.67 -6.36 -4.69
CA GLU A 176 2.55 -6.20 -6.14
C GLU A 176 3.61 -7.01 -6.92
N ALA A 177 3.71 -8.29 -6.58
CA ALA A 177 4.72 -9.18 -7.15
C ALA A 177 4.60 -9.33 -8.68
N ASP A 178 3.40 -9.19 -9.24
CA ASP A 178 3.14 -9.21 -10.68
C ASP A 178 3.70 -7.96 -11.40
N GLY A 179 3.96 -6.89 -10.71
CA GLY A 179 4.62 -5.70 -11.25
C GLY A 179 6.12 -5.89 -11.54
N LEU A 180 6.70 -7.02 -11.15
CA LEU A 180 8.13 -7.35 -11.32
C LEU A 180 9.08 -6.25 -10.81
N LYS A 181 8.64 -5.49 -9.84
CA LYS A 181 9.37 -4.34 -9.29
C LYS A 181 10.71 -4.75 -8.66
N PHE A 182 10.78 -5.97 -8.16
CA PHE A 182 11.99 -6.53 -7.52
C PHE A 182 13.11 -6.90 -8.49
N VAL A 183 12.85 -6.99 -9.80
CA VAL A 183 13.87 -7.23 -10.83
C VAL A 183 14.33 -5.95 -11.54
N GLY A 184 14.01 -4.79 -10.98
CA GLY A 184 14.42 -3.50 -11.54
C GLY A 184 13.63 -3.04 -12.77
N ASN A 185 12.62 -3.80 -13.21
CA ASN A 185 11.78 -3.51 -14.38
C ASN A 185 10.41 -2.98 -13.98
N PHE A 186 10.39 -1.90 -13.23
CA PHE A 186 9.16 -1.27 -12.75
C PHE A 186 8.13 -1.03 -13.85
N GLY A 187 7.00 -1.73 -13.77
CA GLY A 187 5.85 -1.48 -14.62
C GLY A 187 6.03 -1.80 -16.10
N ASN A 188 7.14 -2.42 -16.49
CA ASN A 188 7.45 -2.70 -17.88
C ASN A 188 7.63 -4.21 -18.12
N SER A 189 6.60 -4.98 -17.76
CA SER A 189 6.54 -6.44 -18.01
C SER A 189 6.77 -6.80 -19.50
N ASN A 190 6.60 -5.83 -20.41
CA ASN A 190 6.82 -6.02 -21.84
C ASN A 190 8.29 -6.28 -22.21
N HIS A 191 9.24 -6.02 -21.32
CA HIS A 191 10.66 -6.30 -21.53
C HIS A 191 11.14 -7.61 -20.89
N VAL A 192 10.26 -8.31 -20.16
CA VAL A 192 10.57 -9.59 -19.53
C VAL A 192 10.01 -10.70 -20.44
N SER A 193 10.86 -11.65 -20.82
CA SER A 193 10.43 -12.77 -21.66
C SER A 193 9.38 -13.64 -20.96
N ARG A 194 8.60 -14.38 -21.74
CA ARG A 194 7.61 -15.28 -21.17
C ARG A 194 8.23 -16.36 -20.28
N GLU A 195 9.37 -16.88 -20.69
CA GLU A 195 10.14 -17.87 -19.93
C GLU A 195 10.58 -17.32 -18.57
N GLU A 196 11.01 -16.07 -18.52
CA GLU A 196 11.38 -15.42 -17.27
C GLU A 196 10.16 -15.19 -16.38
N ARG A 197 9.02 -14.75 -16.93
CA ARG A 197 7.78 -14.63 -16.16
C ARG A 197 7.33 -15.97 -15.58
N GLN A 198 7.34 -17.03 -16.35
CA GLN A 198 7.03 -18.38 -15.87
C GLN A 198 7.97 -18.87 -14.79
N ARG A 199 9.26 -18.55 -14.89
CA ARG A 199 10.23 -18.83 -13.84
C ARG A 199 9.89 -18.07 -12.57
N PHE A 200 9.61 -16.77 -12.65
CA PHE A 200 9.22 -15.98 -11.48
C PHE A 200 7.94 -16.46 -10.82
N GLY A 201 6.92 -16.81 -11.62
CA GLY A 201 5.69 -17.39 -11.09
C GLY A 201 5.94 -18.71 -10.36
N LYS A 202 6.82 -19.56 -10.91
CA LYS A 202 7.23 -20.81 -10.27
C LYS A 202 8.01 -20.57 -8.98
N ASP A 203 9.02 -19.69 -9.01
CA ASP A 203 9.86 -19.38 -7.83
C ASP A 203 8.99 -18.83 -6.68
N HIS A 204 8.01 -17.97 -7.01
CA HIS A 204 7.04 -17.46 -6.04
C HIS A 204 6.13 -18.57 -5.49
N ASP A 205 5.61 -19.42 -6.35
CA ASP A 205 4.73 -20.53 -5.96
C ASP A 205 5.45 -21.53 -5.04
N GLU A 206 6.71 -21.85 -5.34
CA GLU A 206 7.57 -22.71 -4.51
C GLU A 206 7.84 -22.07 -3.13
N ALA A 207 8.10 -20.76 -3.08
CA ALA A 207 8.30 -20.02 -1.83
C ALA A 207 7.03 -20.01 -0.96
N ILE A 208 5.86 -19.79 -1.56
CA ILE A 208 4.56 -19.89 -0.84
C ILE A 208 4.37 -21.33 -0.33
N ALA A 209 4.63 -22.34 -1.14
CA ALA A 209 4.48 -23.74 -0.72
C ALA A 209 5.41 -24.09 0.46
N TRP A 210 6.63 -23.56 0.45
CA TRP A 210 7.59 -23.71 1.55
C TRP A 210 7.08 -23.06 2.84
N LEU A 211 6.58 -21.83 2.78
CA LEU A 211 5.98 -21.12 3.92
C LEU A 211 4.78 -21.86 4.50
N ARG A 212 3.87 -22.33 3.67
CA ARG A 212 2.68 -23.10 4.09
C ARG A 212 3.04 -24.39 4.83
N LYS A 213 4.12 -25.05 4.42
CA LYS A 213 4.61 -26.25 5.12
C LYS A 213 5.19 -25.92 6.48
N ARG A 214 5.87 -24.77 6.61
CA ARG A 214 6.56 -24.35 7.84
C ARG A 214 5.61 -23.71 8.85
N HIS A 215 4.62 -22.96 8.36
CA HIS A 215 3.64 -22.23 9.17
C HIS A 215 2.21 -22.58 8.76
N PRO A 216 1.74 -23.81 9.05
CA PRO A 216 0.43 -24.27 8.59
C PRO A 216 -0.75 -23.54 9.25
N ASP A 217 -0.50 -22.77 10.30
CA ASP A 217 -1.44 -21.93 11.03
C ASP A 217 -1.54 -20.49 10.51
N VAL A 218 -0.75 -20.11 9.48
CA VAL A 218 -0.78 -18.80 8.83
C VAL A 218 -1.25 -18.97 7.40
N LEU A 219 -2.11 -18.05 6.93
CA LEU A 219 -2.53 -17.98 5.54
C LEU A 219 -1.51 -17.18 4.72
N PHE A 220 -1.20 -17.66 3.52
CA PHE A 220 -0.30 -16.95 2.61
C PHE A 220 -1.05 -16.48 1.37
N ALA A 221 -0.84 -15.22 1.04
CA ALA A 221 -1.51 -14.54 -0.05
C ALA A 221 -0.56 -14.24 -1.21
N TYR A 222 -1.17 -14.04 -2.35
CA TYR A 222 -0.56 -13.42 -3.52
C TYR A 222 -1.20 -12.06 -3.75
N ASP A 223 -0.36 -11.07 -3.98
CA ASP A 223 -0.75 -9.70 -4.16
C ASP A 223 -0.53 -9.26 -5.60
N THR A 224 -1.56 -8.67 -6.21
CA THR A 224 -1.52 -8.22 -7.60
C THR A 224 -1.81 -6.74 -7.76
N TYR A 225 -0.95 -6.07 -8.53
CA TYR A 225 -1.10 -4.70 -8.97
C TYR A 225 -2.28 -4.51 -9.94
N THR A 226 -2.55 -5.51 -10.79
CA THR A 226 -3.56 -5.41 -11.84
C THR A 226 -4.78 -6.26 -11.55
N THR A 227 -5.96 -5.69 -11.79
CA THR A 227 -7.25 -6.33 -11.55
C THR A 227 -7.89 -6.94 -12.79
N GLY A 228 -7.45 -6.60 -13.98
CA GLY A 228 -8.11 -7.04 -15.21
C GLY A 228 -7.20 -7.71 -16.24
N GLY A 229 -5.93 -7.86 -15.93
CA GLY A 229 -4.92 -8.39 -16.82
C GLY A 229 -3.86 -9.20 -16.09
N THR A 230 -4.27 -9.93 -15.04
CA THR A 230 -3.34 -10.76 -14.25
C THR A 230 -2.64 -11.73 -15.18
N ASP A 231 -1.31 -11.65 -15.23
CA ASP A 231 -0.49 -12.53 -16.05
C ASP A 231 -0.48 -13.93 -15.43
N LEU A 232 -1.11 -14.88 -16.11
CA LEU A 232 -1.19 -16.27 -15.65
C LEU A 232 0.18 -16.94 -15.53
N ASP A 233 1.17 -16.48 -16.29
CA ASP A 233 2.54 -16.99 -16.18
C ASP A 233 3.20 -16.60 -14.83
N LEU A 234 2.69 -15.54 -14.15
CA LEU A 234 3.14 -15.08 -12.84
C LEU A 234 2.25 -15.56 -11.69
N PHE A 235 1.07 -16.11 -11.98
CA PHE A 235 0.07 -16.40 -10.97
C PHE A 235 0.36 -17.72 -10.23
N PRO A 236 0.61 -17.72 -8.91
CA PRO A 236 0.93 -18.92 -8.16
C PRO A 236 -0.31 -19.78 -7.93
N HIS A 237 -0.10 -21.11 -7.84
CA HIS A 237 -1.16 -22.09 -7.57
C HIS A 237 -1.32 -22.42 -6.08
N ASN A 238 -0.31 -22.11 -5.28
CA ASN A 238 -0.29 -22.42 -3.85
C ASN A 238 -0.86 -21.32 -2.95
N LEU A 239 -1.37 -20.22 -3.52
CA LEU A 239 -1.97 -19.14 -2.73
C LEU A 239 -3.21 -19.63 -1.96
N GLN A 240 -3.43 -19.03 -0.79
CA GLN A 240 -4.60 -19.29 0.06
C GLN A 240 -5.54 -18.10 0.15
N VAL A 241 -5.04 -16.91 -0.21
CA VAL A 241 -5.77 -15.65 -0.32
C VAL A 241 -5.27 -14.94 -1.58
N TRP A 242 -6.16 -14.34 -2.36
CA TRP A 242 -5.77 -13.44 -3.43
C TRP A 242 -6.09 -12.00 -3.01
N ASN A 243 -5.02 -11.21 -2.80
CA ASN A 243 -5.11 -9.78 -2.54
C ASN A 243 -4.97 -9.05 -3.88
N CYS A 244 -6.03 -8.38 -4.31
CA CYS A 244 -6.04 -7.62 -5.56
C CYS A 244 -6.14 -6.11 -5.25
N HIS A 245 -5.37 -5.30 -5.98
CA HIS A 245 -5.41 -3.85 -5.85
C HIS A 245 -6.37 -3.26 -6.89
N CYS A 246 -7.31 -2.44 -6.44
CA CYS A 246 -8.37 -1.91 -7.28
C CYS A 246 -8.46 -0.39 -7.14
N TYR A 247 -7.80 0.35 -8.02
CA TYR A 247 -7.81 1.81 -8.02
C TYR A 247 -8.82 2.37 -9.01
N TYR A 248 -9.96 2.88 -8.53
CA TYR A 248 -11.05 3.37 -9.40
C TYR A 248 -10.93 4.83 -9.78
N LEU A 249 -10.34 5.66 -8.91
CA LEU A 249 -10.37 7.12 -9.02
C LEU A 249 -9.08 7.72 -9.55
N TRP A 250 -8.17 6.89 -10.05
CA TRP A 250 -6.89 7.35 -10.60
C TRP A 250 -7.05 8.46 -11.65
N GLU A 251 -8.09 8.35 -12.47
CA GLU A 251 -8.34 9.27 -13.57
C GLU A 251 -8.57 10.72 -13.13
N ILE A 252 -9.14 10.94 -11.94
CA ILE A 252 -9.40 12.30 -11.44
C ILE A 252 -8.09 13.02 -11.12
N TYR A 253 -7.11 12.30 -10.61
CA TYR A 253 -5.78 12.85 -10.36
C TYR A 253 -5.00 13.05 -11.65
N SER A 254 -5.12 12.13 -12.60
CA SER A 254 -4.50 12.23 -13.91
C SER A 254 -4.93 13.48 -14.67
N LEU A 255 -6.16 13.95 -14.49
CA LEU A 255 -6.64 15.21 -15.10
C LEU A 255 -5.84 16.43 -14.62
N PHE A 256 -5.41 16.43 -13.36
CA PHE A 256 -4.63 17.52 -12.79
C PHE A 256 -3.12 17.34 -13.01
N GLU A 257 -2.64 16.15 -12.74
CA GLU A 257 -1.22 15.81 -12.77
C GLU A 257 -0.69 15.61 -14.20
N GLY A 258 -1.58 15.27 -15.14
CA GLY A 258 -1.22 15.05 -16.55
C GLY A 258 -0.17 13.96 -16.72
N HIS A 259 0.79 14.18 -17.60
CA HIS A 259 1.89 13.26 -17.87
C HIS A 259 3.04 13.32 -16.86
N LEU A 260 2.96 14.19 -15.86
CA LEU A 260 4.01 14.36 -14.85
C LEU A 260 4.36 13.07 -14.10
N LEU A 261 3.38 12.20 -13.87
CA LEU A 261 3.59 10.95 -13.13
C LEU A 261 4.21 9.82 -13.95
N TRP A 262 3.85 9.70 -15.23
CA TRP A 262 4.09 8.46 -15.97
C TRP A 262 4.89 8.63 -17.26
N GLY A 263 5.07 9.84 -17.72
CA GLY A 263 5.86 10.08 -18.92
C GLY A 263 7.33 10.22 -18.55
N GLY A 264 8.19 9.29 -18.89
CA GLY A 264 9.66 9.40 -18.78
C GLY A 264 10.26 10.64 -19.48
N VAL A 265 9.54 11.73 -19.46
CA VAL A 265 9.90 13.04 -19.98
C VAL A 265 10.46 13.83 -18.81
N ASP A 266 11.66 14.33 -18.97
CA ASP A 266 12.21 15.40 -18.15
C ASP A 266 11.34 16.66 -18.29
N VAL A 267 10.20 16.65 -17.61
CA VAL A 267 9.33 17.81 -17.56
C VAL A 267 9.83 18.70 -16.44
N GLU A 268 10.78 19.54 -16.75
CA GLU A 268 11.25 20.59 -15.85
C GLU A 268 10.16 21.62 -15.56
N ASP A 269 9.18 21.77 -16.46
CA ASP A 269 8.09 22.72 -16.33
C ASP A 269 6.71 22.03 -16.40
N PRO A 270 5.99 21.91 -15.25
CA PRO A 270 4.64 21.37 -15.21
C PRO A 270 3.63 22.22 -15.99
N LYS A 271 3.96 23.45 -16.35
CA LYS A 271 3.04 24.36 -17.07
C LYS A 271 2.70 23.84 -18.45
N GLU A 272 3.60 23.11 -19.10
CA GLU A 272 3.39 22.66 -20.46
C GLU A 272 2.48 21.42 -20.56
N ASN A 273 2.37 20.61 -19.51
CA ASN A 273 1.80 19.27 -19.59
C ASN A 273 0.72 18.95 -18.56
N SER A 274 0.30 19.88 -17.72
CA SER A 274 -0.74 19.63 -16.72
C SER A 274 -1.77 20.72 -16.61
N GLN A 275 -2.98 20.38 -16.19
CA GLN A 275 -3.99 21.34 -15.78
C GLN A 275 -3.65 22.04 -14.45
N ALA A 276 -2.51 21.72 -13.87
CA ALA A 276 -1.98 22.31 -12.65
C ALA A 276 -1.47 23.74 -12.85
N ALA A 277 -0.98 24.06 -14.06
CA ALA A 277 -0.31 25.34 -14.36
C ALA A 277 -1.01 26.59 -13.82
N PRO A 278 -2.34 26.76 -13.95
CA PRO A 278 -3.04 27.95 -13.43
C PRO A 278 -3.03 28.08 -11.91
N TYR A 279 -2.73 26.99 -11.20
CA TYR A 279 -2.83 26.90 -9.75
C TYR A 279 -1.48 26.91 -9.04
N LEU A 280 -0.38 26.99 -9.79
CA LEU A 280 0.97 26.95 -9.24
C LEU A 280 1.48 28.35 -8.88
N LEU A 281 2.38 28.39 -7.89
CA LEU A 281 3.16 29.57 -7.58
C LEU A 281 4.09 29.93 -8.71
N ASN A 282 4.38 31.22 -8.87
CA ASN A 282 5.38 31.71 -9.80
C ASN A 282 6.33 32.70 -9.08
N PRO A 283 7.64 32.44 -8.96
CA PRO A 283 8.36 31.28 -9.47
C PRO A 283 8.11 30.03 -8.62
N HIS A 284 8.18 28.86 -9.21
CA HIS A 284 8.10 27.58 -8.51
C HIS A 284 9.51 26.98 -8.32
N ARG A 285 9.64 26.11 -7.34
CA ARG A 285 10.90 25.42 -7.06
C ARG A 285 11.19 24.40 -8.17
N PRO A 286 12.37 24.43 -8.81
CA PRO A 286 12.73 23.45 -9.84
C PRO A 286 12.74 22.02 -9.31
N LEU A 287 12.25 21.08 -10.12
CA LEU A 287 12.28 19.65 -9.78
C LEU A 287 13.71 19.15 -9.57
N ALA A 288 14.67 19.68 -10.36
CA ALA A 288 16.10 19.38 -10.24
C ALA A 288 16.66 19.59 -8.83
N ASP A 289 16.15 20.57 -8.06
CA ASP A 289 16.59 20.82 -6.70
C ASP A 289 16.20 19.67 -5.75
N ILE A 290 15.07 19.01 -6.02
CA ILE A 290 14.62 17.85 -5.24
C ILE A 290 15.49 16.63 -5.58
N TYR A 291 15.81 16.42 -6.85
CA TYR A 291 16.70 15.34 -7.28
C TYR A 291 18.13 15.49 -6.73
N ALA A 292 18.66 16.69 -6.74
CA ALA A 292 20.00 16.97 -6.21
C ALA A 292 20.13 16.61 -4.72
N SER A 293 19.08 16.76 -3.94
CA SER A 293 19.07 16.43 -2.50
C SER A 293 19.20 14.92 -2.21
N ARG A 294 19.08 14.06 -3.22
CA ARG A 294 19.07 12.61 -3.11
C ARG A 294 20.25 11.91 -3.81
N ASN A 295 21.31 12.62 -4.14
CA ASN A 295 22.50 12.07 -4.82
C ASN A 295 22.19 11.27 -6.10
N GLY A 296 21.15 11.67 -6.83
CA GLY A 296 20.74 11.00 -8.07
C GLY A 296 20.14 9.59 -7.88
N ARG A 297 19.92 9.14 -6.66
CA ARG A 297 19.27 7.85 -6.36
C ARG A 297 17.76 8.02 -6.37
N MET A 298 17.18 8.05 -7.55
CA MET A 298 15.74 8.04 -7.70
C MET A 298 15.33 6.87 -8.57
N PHE A 299 14.39 6.14 -8.06
CA PHE A 299 13.79 4.95 -8.66
C PHE A 299 12.43 5.27 -9.30
N ALA A 300 11.64 4.25 -9.54
CA ALA A 300 10.27 4.35 -10.03
C ALA A 300 9.37 5.26 -9.19
N GLU A 301 9.79 5.56 -7.98
CA GLU A 301 9.24 6.56 -7.06
C GLU A 301 9.40 8.00 -7.55
N ASP A 302 10.11 8.22 -8.63
CA ASP A 302 10.15 9.52 -9.32
C ASP A 302 8.74 10.11 -9.49
N GLY A 303 7.77 9.28 -9.83
CA GLY A 303 6.38 9.69 -9.94
C GLY A 303 5.82 10.28 -8.66
N TRP A 304 6.12 9.67 -7.51
CA TRP A 304 5.67 10.14 -6.20
C TRP A 304 6.35 11.45 -5.80
N TYR A 305 7.65 11.59 -6.04
CA TYR A 305 8.37 12.84 -5.81
C TYR A 305 7.83 13.98 -6.66
N ARG A 306 7.61 13.73 -7.94
CA ARG A 306 7.02 14.71 -8.86
C ARG A 306 5.65 15.14 -8.39
N ARG A 307 4.85 14.22 -7.91
CA ARG A 307 3.52 14.49 -7.35
C ARG A 307 3.60 15.37 -6.11
N ILE A 308 4.43 15.01 -5.13
CA ILE A 308 4.63 15.78 -3.91
C ILE A 308 5.17 17.16 -4.24
N TRP A 309 6.17 17.23 -5.13
CA TRP A 309 6.71 18.50 -5.60
C TRP A 309 5.61 19.36 -6.23
N LEU A 310 4.81 18.82 -7.15
CA LEU A 310 3.71 19.52 -7.80
C LEU A 310 2.73 20.11 -6.79
N TYR A 311 2.27 19.31 -5.85
CA TYR A 311 1.33 19.79 -4.82
C TYR A 311 1.96 20.80 -3.86
N SER A 312 3.26 20.72 -3.61
CA SER A 312 3.97 21.72 -2.81
C SER A 312 4.09 23.08 -3.48
N GLN A 313 3.92 23.13 -4.80
CA GLN A 313 3.96 24.38 -5.58
C GLN A 313 2.59 25.03 -5.78
N LEU A 314 1.53 24.48 -5.19
CA LEU A 314 0.20 25.08 -5.27
C LEU A 314 0.18 26.47 -4.61
N ASP A 315 -0.45 27.40 -5.31
CA ASP A 315 -0.75 28.73 -4.76
C ASP A 315 -1.86 28.60 -3.70
N PRO A 316 -1.57 28.89 -2.42
CA PRO A 316 -2.57 28.78 -1.37
C PRO A 316 -3.85 29.57 -1.64
N ALA A 317 -3.77 30.69 -2.37
CA ALA A 317 -4.92 31.51 -2.72
C ALA A 317 -5.86 30.83 -3.73
N LYS A 318 -5.37 29.80 -4.46
CA LYS A 318 -6.11 29.10 -5.51
C LYS A 318 -6.54 27.68 -5.15
N ILE A 319 -6.15 27.18 -3.99
CA ILE A 319 -6.48 25.82 -3.54
C ILE A 319 -8.00 25.61 -3.54
N GLY A 320 -8.78 26.53 -3.00
CA GLY A 320 -10.24 26.40 -2.94
C GLY A 320 -10.91 26.32 -4.33
N GLU A 321 -10.39 27.05 -5.31
CA GLU A 321 -10.87 26.97 -6.69
C GLU A 321 -10.56 25.60 -7.30
N LEU A 322 -9.35 25.10 -7.08
CA LEU A 322 -8.93 23.80 -7.57
C LEU A 322 -9.77 22.68 -6.93
N GLU A 323 -9.97 22.70 -5.62
CA GLU A 323 -10.82 21.73 -4.92
C GLU A 323 -12.25 21.73 -5.45
N ALA A 324 -12.83 22.92 -5.66
CA ALA A 324 -14.14 23.04 -6.26
C ALA A 324 -14.21 22.46 -7.69
N LYS A 325 -13.10 22.54 -8.45
CA LYS A 325 -12.98 21.90 -9.76
C LYS A 325 -12.98 20.37 -9.64
N PHE A 326 -12.23 19.82 -8.69
CA PHE A 326 -12.23 18.37 -8.43
C PHE A 326 -13.61 17.87 -8.04
N ILE A 327 -14.29 18.55 -7.12
CA ILE A 327 -15.65 18.18 -6.67
C ILE A 327 -16.61 18.17 -7.86
N ARG A 328 -16.66 19.26 -8.63
CA ARG A 328 -17.56 19.33 -9.81
C ARG A 328 -17.28 18.23 -10.84
N GLN A 329 -16.01 17.92 -11.09
CA GLN A 329 -15.67 16.85 -12.03
C GLN A 329 -16.06 15.49 -11.49
N PHE A 330 -15.80 15.25 -10.20
CA PHE A 330 -16.18 14.01 -9.53
C PHE A 330 -17.69 13.79 -9.55
N GLU A 331 -18.48 14.81 -9.18
CA GLU A 331 -19.96 14.75 -9.19
C GLU A 331 -20.52 14.51 -10.59
N LYS A 332 -19.93 15.12 -11.61
CA LYS A 332 -20.29 14.91 -13.01
C LYS A 332 -20.09 13.46 -13.45
N ASP A 333 -19.01 12.83 -13.01
CA ASP A 333 -18.60 11.47 -13.41
C ASP A 333 -19.03 10.39 -12.40
N TYR A 334 -19.83 10.74 -11.39
CA TYR A 334 -20.18 9.87 -10.27
C TYR A 334 -20.71 8.50 -10.71
N GLY A 335 -21.70 8.47 -11.61
CA GLY A 335 -22.26 7.22 -12.13
C GLY A 335 -21.24 6.36 -12.90
N ARG A 336 -20.27 6.99 -13.58
CA ARG A 336 -19.20 6.28 -14.25
C ARG A 336 -18.25 5.60 -13.25
N TYR A 337 -17.98 6.24 -12.12
CA TYR A 337 -17.16 5.63 -11.06
C TYR A 337 -17.89 4.45 -10.40
N GLN A 338 -19.18 4.56 -10.17
CA GLN A 338 -19.98 3.43 -9.67
C GLN A 338 -19.92 2.24 -10.64
N GLN A 339 -20.12 2.47 -11.94
CA GLN A 339 -20.06 1.40 -12.93
C GLN A 339 -18.66 0.78 -13.00
N LYS A 340 -17.59 1.59 -12.96
CA LYS A 340 -16.22 1.11 -12.96
C LYS A 340 -15.90 0.21 -11.75
N ILE A 341 -16.44 0.52 -10.57
CA ILE A 341 -16.31 -0.34 -9.40
C ILE A 341 -16.92 -1.72 -9.69
N VAL A 342 -18.15 -1.76 -10.19
CA VAL A 342 -18.84 -3.02 -10.51
C VAL A 342 -18.05 -3.81 -11.56
N ASP A 343 -17.69 -3.18 -12.67
CA ASP A 343 -16.98 -3.84 -13.79
C ASP A 343 -15.64 -4.45 -13.32
N VAL A 344 -14.90 -3.76 -12.46
CA VAL A 344 -13.64 -4.25 -11.92
C VAL A 344 -13.87 -5.45 -11.00
N LEU A 345 -14.83 -5.39 -10.10
CA LEU A 345 -15.12 -6.47 -9.17
C LEU A 345 -15.68 -7.70 -9.88
N ASP A 346 -16.55 -7.51 -10.88
CA ASP A 346 -17.03 -8.60 -11.74
C ASP A 346 -15.86 -9.29 -12.45
N GLY A 347 -14.91 -8.50 -12.98
CA GLY A 347 -13.72 -9.03 -13.64
C GLY A 347 -12.82 -9.84 -12.70
N VAL A 348 -12.60 -9.37 -11.48
CA VAL A 348 -11.82 -10.06 -10.44
C VAL A 348 -12.49 -11.38 -10.06
N VAL A 349 -13.80 -11.36 -9.81
CA VAL A 349 -14.55 -12.58 -9.45
C VAL A 349 -14.53 -13.59 -10.60
N ALA A 350 -14.75 -13.14 -11.83
CA ALA A 350 -14.69 -14.02 -13.01
C ALA A 350 -13.31 -14.66 -13.19
N PHE A 351 -12.22 -13.88 -12.99
CA PHE A 351 -10.86 -14.41 -13.05
C PHE A 351 -10.63 -15.44 -11.94
N ARG A 352 -10.99 -15.15 -10.69
CA ARG A 352 -10.88 -16.11 -9.58
C ARG A 352 -11.61 -17.41 -9.90
N ASP A 353 -12.85 -17.33 -10.35
CA ASP A 353 -13.69 -18.50 -10.60
C ASP A 353 -13.13 -19.38 -11.74
N ALA A 354 -12.44 -18.75 -12.70
CA ALA A 354 -11.81 -19.44 -13.81
C ALA A 354 -10.46 -20.10 -13.44
N HIS A 355 -9.64 -19.46 -12.58
CA HIS A 355 -8.23 -19.82 -12.40
C HIS A 355 -7.87 -20.30 -10.99
N CYS A 356 -8.58 -19.84 -9.96
CA CYS A 356 -8.37 -20.25 -8.56
C CYS A 356 -9.71 -20.34 -7.79
N PRO A 357 -10.64 -21.20 -8.23
CA PRO A 357 -11.99 -21.24 -7.69
C PRO A 357 -11.99 -21.51 -6.19
N GLY A 358 -12.77 -20.70 -5.46
CA GLY A 358 -12.93 -20.81 -4.01
C GLY A 358 -11.80 -20.15 -3.20
N VAL A 359 -10.80 -19.56 -3.83
CA VAL A 359 -9.80 -18.73 -3.11
C VAL A 359 -10.47 -17.44 -2.62
N PRO A 360 -10.35 -17.11 -1.33
CA PRO A 360 -10.87 -15.87 -0.79
C PRO A 360 -10.22 -14.65 -1.46
N LEU A 361 -11.05 -13.65 -1.77
CA LEU A 361 -10.64 -12.36 -2.31
C LEU A 361 -10.48 -11.33 -1.20
N VAL A 362 -9.41 -10.56 -1.27
CA VAL A 362 -9.20 -9.37 -0.44
C VAL A 362 -8.79 -8.22 -1.35
N MET A 363 -9.21 -7.02 -1.01
CA MET A 363 -8.70 -5.79 -1.61
C MET A 363 -8.04 -4.96 -0.50
N ALA A 364 -6.77 -5.23 -0.23
CA ALA A 364 -6.07 -4.58 0.87
C ALA A 364 -5.40 -3.25 0.49
N GLU A 365 -5.44 -2.89 -0.80
CA GLU A 365 -4.95 -1.61 -1.32
C GLU A 365 -5.80 -1.17 -2.51
N GLY A 366 -6.31 0.06 -2.48
CA GLY A 366 -7.09 0.55 -3.62
C GLY A 366 -8.17 1.57 -3.27
N CYS A 367 -9.22 1.57 -4.05
CA CYS A 367 -10.31 2.51 -4.14
C CYS A 367 -9.84 3.90 -4.58
N THR A 368 -9.07 4.58 -3.79
CA THR A 368 -8.60 5.93 -4.11
C THR A 368 -7.15 6.11 -3.71
N PHE A 369 -6.42 6.85 -4.51
CA PHE A 369 -5.21 7.51 -4.05
C PHE A 369 -5.61 8.86 -3.46
N CYS A 370 -5.15 9.15 -2.26
CA CYS A 370 -5.36 10.44 -1.68
C CYS A 370 -4.56 11.52 -2.41
N ALA A 371 -5.16 12.68 -2.62
CA ALA A 371 -4.40 13.86 -2.93
C ALA A 371 -3.41 14.14 -1.78
N SER A 372 -2.41 14.97 -2.01
CA SER A 372 -1.55 15.42 -0.92
C SER A 372 -2.36 16.20 0.12
N ASN A 373 -1.81 16.40 1.32
CA ASN A 373 -2.43 17.21 2.38
C ASN A 373 -2.77 18.65 1.96
N PHE A 374 -2.26 19.09 0.80
CA PHE A 374 -2.56 20.43 0.25
C PHE A 374 -3.97 20.52 -0.33
N LEU A 375 -4.62 19.40 -0.67
CA LEU A 375 -5.98 19.37 -1.20
C LEU A 375 -6.89 18.56 -0.27
N GLN A 376 -8.00 19.14 0.11
CA GLN A 376 -9.00 18.54 1.00
C GLN A 376 -10.36 18.38 0.31
N TRP A 377 -10.39 18.21 -1.01
CA TRP A 377 -11.63 18.06 -1.75
C TRP A 377 -12.38 16.79 -1.35
N GLU A 378 -11.68 15.71 -1.02
CA GLU A 378 -12.26 14.44 -0.60
C GLU A 378 -13.01 14.58 0.74
N GLU A 379 -12.44 15.35 1.70
CA GLU A 379 -13.09 15.64 2.97
C GLU A 379 -14.33 16.52 2.82
N LYS A 380 -14.35 17.38 1.80
CA LYS A 380 -15.41 18.36 1.55
C LYS A 380 -16.54 17.82 0.65
N CYS A 381 -16.33 16.68 -0.01
CA CYS A 381 -17.25 16.10 -0.99
C CYS A 381 -18.05 14.93 -0.40
N ASP A 382 -19.31 15.15 -0.01
CA ASP A 382 -20.17 14.09 0.53
C ASP A 382 -20.40 12.97 -0.48
N LYS A 383 -20.51 13.29 -1.78
CA LYS A 383 -20.61 12.30 -2.86
C LYS A 383 -19.44 11.34 -2.93
N TYR A 384 -18.25 11.78 -2.54
CA TYR A 384 -17.09 10.91 -2.44
C TYR A 384 -17.30 9.83 -1.35
N TRP A 385 -17.83 10.20 -0.19
CA TRP A 385 -18.12 9.27 0.90
C TRP A 385 -19.31 8.36 0.61
N GLU A 386 -20.30 8.83 -0.18
CA GLU A 386 -21.34 7.98 -0.74
C GLU A 386 -20.75 6.93 -1.71
N LEU A 387 -19.76 7.29 -2.52
CA LEU A 387 -19.08 6.34 -3.40
C LEU A 387 -18.29 5.28 -2.61
N LEU A 388 -17.62 5.67 -1.51
CA LEU A 388 -16.94 4.72 -0.65
C LEU A 388 -17.93 3.74 0.03
N GLN A 389 -19.10 4.21 0.44
CA GLN A 389 -20.18 3.34 0.93
C GLN A 389 -20.64 2.38 -0.17
N PHE A 390 -20.88 2.88 -1.37
CA PHE A 390 -21.26 2.05 -2.51
C PHE A 390 -20.19 0.98 -2.80
N ALA A 391 -18.91 1.35 -2.79
CA ALA A 391 -17.81 0.40 -2.97
C ALA A 391 -17.82 -0.68 -1.88
N ALA A 392 -17.99 -0.31 -0.61
CA ALA A 392 -18.12 -1.24 0.51
C ALA A 392 -19.25 -2.25 0.31
N ASP A 393 -20.42 -1.77 -0.12
CA ASP A 393 -21.58 -2.63 -0.41
C ASP A 393 -21.29 -3.59 -1.58
N GLN A 394 -20.56 -3.12 -2.60
CA GLN A 394 -20.16 -3.95 -3.73
C GLN A 394 -19.13 -5.02 -3.33
N PHE A 395 -18.11 -4.70 -2.52
CA PHE A 395 -17.17 -5.72 -2.01
C PHE A 395 -17.90 -6.83 -1.25
N LYS A 396 -18.86 -6.46 -0.43
CA LYS A 396 -19.70 -7.41 0.29
C LYS A 396 -20.53 -8.27 -0.66
N ALA A 397 -21.21 -7.66 -1.64
CA ALA A 397 -22.04 -8.35 -2.63
C ALA A 397 -21.24 -9.34 -3.49
N HIS A 398 -19.98 -9.03 -3.81
CA HIS A 398 -19.07 -9.88 -4.56
C HIS A 398 -18.32 -10.92 -3.70
N GLY A 399 -18.62 -11.00 -2.40
CA GLY A 399 -18.07 -12.02 -1.52
C GLY A 399 -16.59 -11.84 -1.16
N PHE A 400 -16.11 -10.62 -1.10
CA PHE A 400 -14.76 -10.34 -0.61
C PHE A 400 -14.66 -10.63 0.89
N MET A 401 -13.55 -11.22 1.29
CA MET A 401 -13.24 -11.50 2.68
C MET A 401 -12.80 -10.23 3.43
N GLY A 402 -12.25 -9.26 2.75
CA GLY A 402 -11.80 -7.99 3.32
C GLY A 402 -11.58 -6.92 2.28
N ALA A 403 -11.72 -5.66 2.69
CA ALA A 403 -11.41 -4.53 1.82
C ALA A 403 -10.90 -3.30 2.58
N ALA A 404 -9.98 -2.57 1.94
CA ALA A 404 -9.63 -1.20 2.25
C ALA A 404 -10.48 -0.28 1.37
N ILE A 405 -11.44 0.42 1.95
CA ILE A 405 -12.29 1.36 1.18
C ILE A 405 -11.52 2.57 0.68
N ARG A 406 -10.36 2.83 1.27
CA ARG A 406 -9.51 3.96 0.96
C ARG A 406 -8.07 3.64 1.33
N THR A 407 -7.15 3.70 0.37
CA THR A 407 -5.71 3.69 0.63
C THR A 407 -5.34 4.95 1.41
N CYS A 408 -4.31 4.93 2.21
CA CYS A 408 -3.87 6.03 3.05
C CYS A 408 -4.89 6.45 4.12
N SER A 409 -5.64 5.51 4.65
CA SER A 409 -6.49 5.71 5.82
C SER A 409 -5.65 5.57 7.10
N GLY A 410 -5.19 6.67 7.65
CA GLY A 410 -4.37 6.70 8.84
C GLY A 410 -4.35 8.10 9.48
N ARG A 411 -3.60 8.25 10.58
CA ARG A 411 -3.54 9.49 11.38
C ARG A 411 -3.01 10.70 10.61
N GLU A 412 -2.23 10.48 9.58
CA GLU A 412 -1.68 11.49 8.67
C GLU A 412 -2.72 12.04 7.70
N ASP A 413 -3.81 11.34 7.51
CA ASP A 413 -4.87 11.75 6.59
C ASP A 413 -5.82 12.76 7.25
N PRO A 414 -6.04 13.95 6.67
CA PRO A 414 -6.99 14.93 7.19
C PRO A 414 -8.41 14.38 7.37
N SER A 415 -8.84 13.41 6.55
CA SER A 415 -10.16 12.78 6.69
C SER A 415 -10.29 11.97 7.99
N TRP A 416 -9.18 11.53 8.58
CA TRP A 416 -9.15 10.68 9.76
C TRP A 416 -10.02 11.19 10.90
N ASN A 417 -9.99 12.50 11.13
CA ASN A 417 -10.77 13.13 12.19
C ASN A 417 -12.08 13.74 11.68
N VAL A 418 -12.06 14.41 10.52
CA VAL A 418 -13.24 15.16 10.03
C VAL A 418 -14.31 14.22 9.45
N ARG A 419 -13.97 12.99 9.08
CA ARG A 419 -14.87 11.97 8.53
C ARG A 419 -14.93 10.70 9.41
N LYS A 420 -14.63 10.82 10.69
CA LYS A 420 -14.65 9.70 11.63
C LYS A 420 -15.98 8.93 11.59
N ASP A 421 -17.10 9.62 11.58
CA ASP A 421 -18.43 9.00 11.58
C ASP A 421 -18.72 8.26 10.27
N ASP A 422 -18.23 8.76 9.14
CA ASP A 422 -18.33 8.08 7.85
C ASP A 422 -17.53 6.77 7.87
N TYR A 423 -16.30 6.79 8.38
CA TYR A 423 -15.51 5.56 8.58
C TYR A 423 -16.27 4.53 9.41
N ILE A 424 -16.77 4.92 10.59
CA ILE A 424 -17.51 4.03 11.50
C ILE A 424 -18.73 3.44 10.79
N ARG A 425 -19.50 4.27 10.11
CA ARG A 425 -20.71 3.85 9.39
C ARG A 425 -20.40 2.83 8.29
N ILE A 426 -19.43 3.13 7.43
CA ILE A 426 -19.05 2.27 6.31
C ILE A 426 -18.49 0.94 6.80
N HIS A 427 -17.54 0.97 7.74
CA HIS A 427 -16.93 -0.27 8.24
C HIS A 427 -17.91 -1.16 9.00
N ARG A 428 -18.83 -0.55 9.76
CA ARG A 428 -19.90 -1.31 10.41
C ARG A 428 -20.78 -2.02 9.36
N SER A 429 -21.18 -1.33 8.30
CA SER A 429 -22.01 -1.92 7.23
C SER A 429 -21.30 -3.07 6.51
N MET A 430 -19.97 -3.02 6.39
CA MET A 430 -19.19 -4.11 5.81
C MET A 430 -19.21 -5.38 6.65
N LEU A 431 -19.17 -5.25 7.98
CA LEU A 431 -19.08 -6.38 8.91
C LEU A 431 -20.46 -6.94 9.35
N GLU A 432 -21.51 -6.14 9.22
CA GLU A 432 -22.87 -6.60 9.53
C GLU A 432 -23.34 -7.62 8.48
N SER A 433 -23.95 -8.73 8.93
CA SER A 433 -24.46 -9.82 8.08
C SER A 433 -25.77 -9.44 7.38
#